data_0344ff5df68a077f52095009aceface2
#
_entry.id   0344ff5df68a077f52095009aceface2
#
_cell.length_a   1.000
_cell.length_b   1.000
_cell.length_c   1.000
_cell.angle_alpha   90.00
_cell.angle_beta   90.00
_cell.angle_gamma   90.00
#
_symmetry.space_group_name_H-M   'P 1'
#
loop_
_entity.id
_entity.type
_entity.pdbx_description
1 polymer ?
#
loop_
_entity_poly.entity_id
_entity_poly.type
_entity_poly.pdbx_seq_one_letter_code
_entity_poly.pdbx_strand_id
1 'polypeptide(L)'
;MLNQKQFEIIAPALTQIQTDSNINEYSGTTITGKRSIMKYVFIICALFSYLTGIAVAVPEKSLVMELLEGRHWSLDAEVFQRLGEGTDRVLIEIAEDKSLINYLRFRALEALSLFPTENAATFLETTAKIKFAPLARRGFEALKRGFAKTQPERVKQLANHLLKHNNAQVRISAARFIRSVDAPRFNLFLKSEQDAWVRKASQK
;
A
#
# COMPACT_ATOMS: atom_id res chain seq x y z
N MET A 1 10.66 -18.57 -11.57
CA MET A 1 10.99 -18.31 -12.99
C MET A 1 11.67 -16.94 -13.07
N LEU A 2 12.95 -16.90 -13.41
CA LEU A 2 13.68 -15.64 -13.58
C LEU A 2 13.18 -14.92 -14.83
N ASN A 3 12.94 -13.62 -14.71
CA ASN A 3 12.43 -12.77 -15.79
C ASN A 3 13.51 -12.63 -16.88
N GLN A 4 13.13 -12.64 -18.15
CA GLN A 4 13.99 -12.60 -19.33
C GLN A 4 15.05 -11.47 -19.28
N LYS A 5 14.76 -10.34 -18.64
CA LYS A 5 15.72 -9.24 -18.42
C LYS A 5 16.86 -9.56 -17.46
N GLN A 6 16.70 -10.54 -16.56
CA GLN A 6 17.78 -10.97 -15.66
C GLN A 6 18.75 -11.94 -16.35
N PHE A 7 18.28 -12.64 -17.39
CA PHE A 7 19.14 -13.53 -18.19
C PHE A 7 20.15 -12.77 -19.05
N GLU A 8 19.78 -11.59 -19.56
CA GLU A 8 20.66 -10.75 -20.38
C GLU A 8 21.82 -10.10 -19.61
N ILE A 9 21.69 -9.95 -18.30
CA ILE A 9 22.74 -9.37 -17.44
C ILE A 9 23.79 -10.41 -17.03
N ILE A 10 23.41 -11.69 -16.98
CA ILE A 10 24.27 -12.78 -16.47
C ILE A 10 25.01 -13.49 -17.63
N ALA A 11 24.46 -13.47 -18.84
CA ALA A 11 25.03 -14.14 -20.00
C ALA A 11 26.47 -13.68 -20.34
N PRO A 12 26.84 -12.41 -20.33
CA PRO A 12 28.19 -11.98 -20.63
C PRO A 12 29.23 -12.42 -19.58
N ALA A 13 28.83 -12.53 -18.29
CA ALA A 13 29.73 -12.95 -17.24
C ALA A 13 30.11 -14.44 -17.31
N LEU A 14 29.21 -15.29 -17.77
CA LEU A 14 29.44 -16.71 -17.92
C LEU A 14 30.33 -17.01 -19.14
N THR A 15 30.25 -16.20 -20.20
CA THR A 15 31.08 -16.37 -21.42
C THR A 15 32.55 -16.02 -21.15
N GLN A 16 32.81 -15.06 -20.24
CA GLN A 16 34.16 -14.66 -19.91
C GLN A 16 34.89 -15.67 -19.04
N ILE A 17 34.17 -16.45 -18.22
CA ILE A 17 34.75 -17.53 -17.40
C ILE A 17 35.19 -18.73 -18.27
N GLN A 18 34.56 -18.93 -19.43
CA GLN A 18 34.82 -20.06 -20.30
C GLN A 18 36.02 -19.82 -21.27
N THR A 19 36.36 -18.55 -21.54
CA THR A 19 37.51 -18.17 -22.36
C THR A 19 38.83 -18.21 -21.59
N ASP A 20 38.84 -18.04 -20.27
CA ASP A 20 40.05 -18.06 -19.45
C ASP A 20 40.56 -19.48 -19.09
N SER A 21 39.79 -20.52 -19.43
CA SER A 21 40.18 -21.92 -19.13
C SER A 21 41.04 -22.58 -20.20
N ASN A 22 41.32 -21.90 -21.32
CA ASN A 22 42.05 -22.50 -22.47
C ASN A 22 43.49 -22.00 -22.68
N ILE A 23 44.07 -21.29 -21.72
CA ILE A 23 45.47 -20.86 -21.80
C ILE A 23 46.17 -21.29 -20.50
N ASN A 24 46.75 -22.49 -20.49
CA ASN A 24 48.00 -22.78 -19.78
C ASN A 24 48.40 -24.23 -19.87
N GLU A 25 48.92 -24.61 -21.01
CA GLU A 25 49.87 -25.70 -21.12
C GLU A 25 51.26 -25.09 -21.36
N TYR A 26 51.93 -24.61 -20.29
CA TYR A 26 53.38 -24.48 -20.29
C TYR A 26 53.92 -24.30 -18.84
N SER A 27 54.81 -25.20 -18.48
CA SER A 27 55.84 -25.17 -17.42
C SER A 27 55.41 -25.23 -15.94
N GLY A 28 55.87 -26.29 -15.33
CA GLY A 28 55.88 -26.66 -13.94
C GLY A 28 56.18 -25.54 -12.93
N THR A 29 55.14 -25.09 -12.30
CA THR A 29 55.22 -24.42 -10.99
C THR A 29 54.02 -24.87 -10.19
N THR A 30 54.30 -25.35 -9.00
CA THR A 30 53.35 -25.94 -8.04
C THR A 30 52.18 -25.00 -7.74
N ILE A 31 50.97 -25.44 -8.08
CA ILE A 31 49.77 -24.61 -7.95
C ILE A 31 49.35 -24.47 -6.49
N THR A 32 49.77 -23.39 -5.84
CA THR A 32 49.17 -22.89 -4.58
C THR A 32 47.86 -22.10 -4.82
N GLY A 33 47.45 -21.91 -6.08
CA GLY A 33 46.28 -21.11 -6.47
C GLY A 33 44.87 -21.75 -6.25
N LYS A 34 44.81 -23.10 -6.21
CA LYS A 34 43.50 -23.80 -6.07
C LYS A 34 42.76 -23.52 -4.75
N ARG A 35 43.48 -23.25 -3.66
CA ARG A 35 42.87 -22.93 -2.35
C ARG A 35 42.26 -21.55 -2.29
N SER A 36 42.72 -20.60 -3.09
CA SER A 36 42.21 -19.23 -3.11
C SER A 36 40.88 -19.13 -3.85
N ILE A 37 40.76 -19.75 -5.02
CA ILE A 37 39.54 -19.73 -5.84
C ILE A 37 38.36 -20.36 -5.08
N MET A 38 38.60 -21.48 -4.40
CA MET A 38 37.57 -22.16 -3.60
C MET A 38 37.03 -21.31 -2.46
N LYS A 39 37.85 -20.45 -1.84
CA LYS A 39 37.41 -19.50 -0.80
C LYS A 39 36.47 -18.43 -1.37
N TYR A 40 36.74 -17.91 -2.56
CA TYR A 40 35.88 -16.91 -3.21
C TYR A 40 34.55 -17.53 -3.69
N VAL A 41 34.55 -18.76 -4.17
CA VAL A 41 33.32 -19.47 -4.54
C VAL A 41 32.41 -19.68 -3.30
N PHE A 42 32.97 -20.05 -2.15
CA PHE A 42 32.19 -20.18 -0.90
C PHE A 42 31.66 -18.82 -0.40
N ILE A 43 32.42 -17.75 -0.53
CA ILE A 43 31.96 -16.40 -0.16
C ILE A 43 30.83 -15.92 -1.08
N ILE A 44 30.94 -16.17 -2.38
CA ILE A 44 29.91 -15.80 -3.36
C ILE A 44 28.64 -16.63 -3.13
N CYS A 45 28.76 -17.94 -2.89
CA CYS A 45 27.59 -18.78 -2.55
C CYS A 45 26.94 -18.37 -1.21
N ALA A 46 27.73 -18.01 -0.20
CA ALA A 46 27.21 -17.51 1.07
C ALA A 46 26.50 -16.15 0.90
N LEU A 47 27.05 -15.24 0.09
CA LEU A 47 26.40 -13.96 -0.23
C LEU A 47 25.10 -14.16 -1.04
N PHE A 48 25.07 -15.11 -1.96
CA PHE A 48 23.84 -15.46 -2.70
C PHE A 48 22.77 -16.07 -1.80
N SER A 49 23.14 -16.81 -0.76
CA SER A 49 22.16 -17.36 0.21
C SER A 49 21.54 -16.30 1.11
N TYR A 50 22.21 -15.18 1.33
CA TYR A 50 21.64 -14.02 2.06
C TYR A 50 20.71 -13.16 1.20
N LEU A 51 20.76 -13.28 -0.13
CA LEU A 51 19.90 -12.57 -1.07
C LEU A 51 18.59 -13.28 -1.40
N THR A 52 18.37 -14.50 -0.90
CA THR A 52 17.02 -15.10 -0.90
C THR A 52 16.18 -14.32 0.10
N GLY A 53 15.66 -13.17 -0.36
CA GLY A 53 14.69 -12.39 0.39
C GLY A 53 13.61 -13.33 0.90
N ILE A 54 13.34 -13.31 2.19
CA ILE A 54 12.21 -14.00 2.80
C ILE A 54 11.01 -13.53 2.00
N ALA A 55 10.45 -14.40 1.17
CA ALA A 55 9.18 -14.13 0.51
C ALA A 55 8.14 -14.07 1.63
N VAL A 56 7.83 -12.87 2.10
CA VAL A 56 6.75 -12.66 3.06
C VAL A 56 5.48 -13.09 2.35
N ALA A 57 4.88 -14.17 2.85
CA ALA A 57 3.66 -14.69 2.28
C ALA A 57 2.54 -13.66 2.49
N VAL A 58 1.95 -13.18 1.39
CA VAL A 58 0.75 -12.35 1.43
C VAL A 58 -0.35 -13.18 2.07
N PRO A 59 -1.12 -12.64 3.03
CA PRO A 59 -2.18 -13.39 3.69
C PRO A 59 -3.24 -13.85 2.69
N GLU A 60 -3.80 -15.03 2.94
CA GLU A 60 -4.86 -15.57 2.10
C GLU A 60 -6.13 -14.70 2.20
N LYS A 61 -6.78 -14.42 1.07
CA LYS A 61 -7.99 -13.57 1.01
C LYS A 61 -9.12 -14.10 1.89
N SER A 62 -9.28 -15.42 1.99
CA SER A 62 -10.26 -16.09 2.87
C SER A 62 -10.10 -15.70 4.33
N LEU A 63 -8.86 -15.68 4.83
CA LEU A 63 -8.53 -15.31 6.21
C LEU A 63 -8.86 -13.83 6.48
N VAL A 64 -8.53 -12.94 5.54
CA VAL A 64 -8.86 -11.51 5.66
C VAL A 64 -10.38 -11.30 5.62
N MET A 65 -11.09 -12.05 4.76
CA MET A 65 -12.55 -12.00 4.65
C MET A 65 -13.21 -12.41 5.96
N GLU A 66 -12.76 -13.49 6.60
CA GLU A 66 -13.28 -13.95 7.89
C GLU A 66 -13.21 -12.85 8.96
N LEU A 67 -12.11 -12.08 9.01
CA LEU A 67 -11.97 -10.96 9.93
C LEU A 67 -12.89 -9.77 9.61
N LEU A 68 -13.36 -9.65 8.37
CA LEU A 68 -14.30 -8.61 7.95
C LEU A 68 -15.75 -9.00 8.17
N GLU A 69 -16.05 -10.28 8.43
CA GLU A 69 -17.39 -10.80 8.63
C GLU A 69 -17.90 -10.59 10.08
N GLY A 70 -19.11 -11.02 10.33
CA GLY A 70 -19.73 -10.99 11.68
C GLY A 70 -20.61 -9.77 11.96
N ARG A 71 -21.61 -9.99 12.82
CA ARG A 71 -22.61 -8.96 13.20
C ARG A 71 -22.04 -7.87 14.08
N HIS A 72 -21.15 -8.23 15.00
CA HIS A 72 -20.52 -7.34 15.99
C HIS A 72 -19.10 -6.97 15.58
N TRP A 73 -18.91 -6.68 14.28
CA TRP A 73 -17.59 -6.34 13.79
C TRP A 73 -17.08 -5.03 14.39
N SER A 74 -15.85 -5.07 14.86
CA SER A 74 -15.07 -3.91 15.28
C SER A 74 -13.70 -3.96 14.62
N LEU A 75 -13.10 -2.79 14.37
CA LEU A 75 -11.77 -2.70 13.82
C LEU A 75 -10.74 -3.02 14.92
N ASP A 76 -10.24 -4.25 14.92
CA ASP A 76 -9.17 -4.69 15.82
C ASP A 76 -7.81 -4.54 15.12
N ALA A 77 -7.05 -3.51 15.53
CA ALA A 77 -5.78 -3.19 14.92
C ALA A 77 -4.75 -4.31 15.09
N GLU A 78 -4.70 -4.95 16.27
CA GLU A 78 -3.72 -6.00 16.55
C GLU A 78 -3.95 -7.23 15.68
N VAL A 79 -5.20 -7.63 15.52
CA VAL A 79 -5.56 -8.79 14.69
C VAL A 79 -5.18 -8.57 13.24
N PHE A 80 -5.52 -7.39 12.68
CA PHE A 80 -5.17 -7.07 11.29
C PHE A 80 -3.65 -6.94 11.08
N GLN A 81 -2.93 -6.33 12.02
CA GLN A 81 -1.47 -6.16 11.89
C GLN A 81 -0.71 -7.49 11.98
N ARG A 82 -1.22 -8.49 12.72
CA ARG A 82 -0.64 -9.85 12.77
C ARG A 82 -0.68 -10.59 11.43
N LEU A 83 -1.55 -10.18 10.49
CA LEU A 83 -1.58 -10.78 9.16
C LEU A 83 -0.31 -10.50 8.35
N GLY A 84 0.46 -9.48 8.72
CA GLY A 84 1.75 -9.18 8.11
C GLY A 84 1.67 -8.36 6.81
N GLU A 85 2.78 -8.39 6.08
CA GLU A 85 2.94 -7.62 4.84
C GLU A 85 1.99 -8.09 3.74
N GLY A 86 1.55 -7.15 2.89
CA GLY A 86 0.65 -7.43 1.78
C GLY A 86 -0.83 -7.48 2.18
N THR A 87 -1.18 -7.37 3.46
CA THR A 87 -2.57 -7.29 3.92
C THR A 87 -3.31 -6.10 3.28
N ASP A 88 -2.63 -4.97 3.09
CA ASP A 88 -3.19 -3.80 2.40
C ASP A 88 -3.62 -4.14 0.97
N ARG A 89 -2.86 -4.95 0.23
CA ARG A 89 -3.20 -5.37 -1.13
C ARG A 89 -4.46 -6.24 -1.14
N VAL A 90 -4.56 -7.18 -0.21
CA VAL A 90 -5.74 -8.06 -0.09
C VAL A 90 -6.98 -7.24 0.30
N LEU A 91 -6.84 -6.27 1.20
CA LEU A 91 -7.93 -5.36 1.58
C LEU A 91 -8.38 -4.48 0.40
N ILE A 92 -7.44 -4.02 -0.44
CA ILE A 92 -7.76 -3.29 -1.67
C ILE A 92 -8.56 -4.18 -2.61
N GLU A 93 -8.11 -5.41 -2.86
CA GLU A 93 -8.82 -6.37 -3.70
C GLU A 93 -10.26 -6.61 -3.21
N ILE A 94 -10.45 -6.81 -1.90
CA ILE A 94 -11.79 -6.97 -1.30
C ILE A 94 -12.64 -5.70 -1.47
N ALA A 95 -12.06 -4.51 -1.29
CA ALA A 95 -12.78 -3.25 -1.44
C ALA A 95 -13.21 -2.98 -2.89
N GLU A 96 -12.45 -3.45 -3.87
CA GLU A 96 -12.75 -3.33 -5.31
C GLU A 96 -13.76 -4.37 -5.81
N ASP A 97 -13.85 -5.51 -5.17
CA ASP A 97 -14.67 -6.63 -5.61
C ASP A 97 -16.18 -6.27 -5.56
N LYS A 98 -16.72 -5.95 -6.72
CA LYS A 98 -18.14 -5.56 -6.87
C LYS A 98 -19.12 -6.72 -6.68
N SER A 99 -18.66 -7.96 -6.68
CA SER A 99 -19.48 -9.14 -6.39
C SER A 99 -19.78 -9.26 -4.89
N LEU A 100 -18.94 -8.65 -4.05
CA LEU A 100 -19.12 -8.66 -2.61
C LEU A 100 -20.16 -7.62 -2.16
N ILE A 101 -20.86 -7.99 -1.09
CA ILE A 101 -21.81 -7.08 -0.44
C ILE A 101 -21.10 -5.84 0.11
N ASN A 102 -21.75 -4.70 0.00
CA ASN A 102 -21.14 -3.41 0.29
C ASN A 102 -20.56 -3.29 1.70
N TYR A 103 -21.12 -3.97 2.72
CA TYR A 103 -20.59 -3.84 4.08
C TYR A 103 -19.18 -4.42 4.21
N LEU A 104 -18.85 -5.53 3.52
CA LEU A 104 -17.49 -6.10 3.51
C LEU A 104 -16.50 -5.13 2.85
N ARG A 105 -16.89 -4.56 1.72
CA ARG A 105 -16.11 -3.52 1.02
C ARG A 105 -15.87 -2.31 1.92
N PHE A 106 -16.88 -1.89 2.67
CA PHE A 106 -16.77 -0.77 3.61
C PHE A 106 -15.82 -1.06 4.76
N ARG A 107 -15.88 -2.27 5.32
CA ARG A 107 -14.97 -2.72 6.39
C ARG A 107 -13.53 -2.85 5.90
N ALA A 108 -13.33 -3.33 4.67
CA ALA A 108 -12.02 -3.37 4.03
C ALA A 108 -11.41 -1.97 3.89
N LEU A 109 -12.20 -0.96 3.45
CA LEU A 109 -11.74 0.45 3.43
C LEU A 109 -11.37 0.94 4.83
N GLU A 110 -12.17 0.58 5.84
CA GLU A 110 -11.88 0.99 7.22
C GLU A 110 -10.60 0.33 7.73
N ALA A 111 -10.39 -0.96 7.47
CA ALA A 111 -9.19 -1.71 7.85
C ALA A 111 -7.93 -1.18 7.15
N LEU A 112 -8.03 -0.68 5.92
CA LEU A 112 -6.91 -0.04 5.21
C LEU A 112 -6.31 1.15 5.98
N SER A 113 -7.08 1.81 6.85
CA SER A 113 -6.55 2.89 7.69
C SER A 113 -5.46 2.43 8.67
N LEU A 114 -5.32 1.13 8.92
CA LEU A 114 -4.29 0.53 9.79
C LEU A 114 -2.95 0.31 9.08
N PHE A 115 -2.94 0.39 7.74
CA PHE A 115 -1.78 0.11 6.90
C PHE A 115 -1.31 1.39 6.22
N PRO A 116 -0.36 2.15 6.80
CA PRO A 116 0.08 3.44 6.28
C PRO A 116 1.03 3.29 5.08
N THR A 117 0.65 2.49 4.08
CA THR A 117 1.38 2.30 2.83
C THR A 117 0.92 3.31 1.78
N GLU A 118 1.79 3.63 0.81
CA GLU A 118 1.43 4.52 -0.30
C GLU A 118 0.32 3.94 -1.18
N ASN A 119 0.30 2.61 -1.33
CA ASN A 119 -0.78 1.92 -2.05
C ASN A 119 -2.14 2.15 -1.37
N ALA A 120 -2.22 1.96 -0.05
CA ALA A 120 -3.44 2.20 0.71
C ALA A 120 -3.87 3.67 0.63
N ALA A 121 -2.94 4.62 0.78
CA ALA A 121 -3.24 6.04 0.68
C ALA A 121 -3.80 6.43 -0.70
N THR A 122 -3.15 5.98 -1.77
CA THR A 122 -3.57 6.26 -3.16
C THR A 122 -4.92 5.63 -3.48
N PHE A 123 -5.14 4.40 -3.03
CA PHE A 123 -6.42 3.71 -3.22
C PHE A 123 -7.57 4.40 -2.47
N LEU A 124 -7.37 4.77 -1.20
CA LEU A 124 -8.37 5.47 -0.39
C LEU A 124 -8.69 6.84 -0.97
N GLU A 125 -7.67 7.59 -1.44
CA GLU A 125 -7.85 8.87 -2.11
C GLU A 125 -8.67 8.74 -3.40
N THR A 126 -8.36 7.77 -4.24
CA THR A 126 -9.09 7.49 -5.47
C THR A 126 -10.53 7.10 -5.18
N THR A 127 -10.75 6.22 -4.19
CA THR A 127 -12.08 5.80 -3.75
C THR A 127 -12.89 6.97 -3.22
N ALA A 128 -12.27 7.92 -2.51
CA ALA A 128 -12.97 9.09 -2.00
C ALA A 128 -13.46 10.05 -3.10
N LYS A 129 -12.89 9.98 -4.30
CA LYS A 129 -13.27 10.83 -5.44
C LYS A 129 -14.39 10.26 -6.32
N ILE A 130 -14.83 9.00 -6.10
CA ILE A 130 -15.85 8.36 -6.92
C ILE A 130 -17.25 8.95 -6.65
N LYS A 131 -18.16 8.83 -7.63
CA LYS A 131 -19.54 9.35 -7.50
C LYS A 131 -20.40 8.61 -6.48
N PHE A 132 -20.11 7.34 -6.20
CA PHE A 132 -20.88 6.53 -5.25
C PHE A 132 -20.57 6.95 -3.81
N ALA A 133 -21.40 7.82 -3.29
CA ALA A 133 -21.22 8.51 -2.01
C ALA A 133 -20.90 7.61 -0.79
N PRO A 134 -21.50 6.41 -0.62
CA PRO A 134 -21.17 5.54 0.50
C PRO A 134 -19.71 5.11 0.52
N LEU A 135 -19.11 4.77 -0.63
CA LEU A 135 -17.68 4.44 -0.73
C LEU A 135 -16.81 5.70 -0.64
N ALA A 136 -17.21 6.78 -1.32
CA ALA A 136 -16.47 8.04 -1.29
C ALA A 136 -16.27 8.55 0.14
N ARG A 137 -17.34 8.59 0.94
CA ARG A 137 -17.26 9.01 2.32
C ARG A 137 -16.35 8.09 3.16
N ARG A 138 -16.48 6.76 2.99
CA ARG A 138 -15.67 5.80 3.76
C ARG A 138 -14.19 5.84 3.37
N GLY A 139 -13.89 5.98 2.08
CA GLY A 139 -12.52 6.19 1.60
C GLY A 139 -11.88 7.44 2.24
N PHE A 140 -12.61 8.56 2.28
CA PHE A 140 -12.13 9.77 2.94
C PHE A 140 -11.94 9.59 4.46
N GLU A 141 -12.91 8.99 5.17
CA GLU A 141 -12.81 8.76 6.61
C GLU A 141 -11.63 7.82 6.96
N ALA A 142 -11.41 6.78 6.16
CA ALA A 142 -10.29 5.86 6.32
C ALA A 142 -8.95 6.56 6.06
N LEU A 143 -8.84 7.35 4.98
CA LEU A 143 -7.64 8.15 4.69
C LEU A 143 -7.35 9.13 5.82
N LYS A 144 -8.37 9.85 6.28
CA LYS A 144 -8.23 10.78 7.41
C LYS A 144 -7.72 10.06 8.66
N ARG A 145 -8.30 8.90 9.02
CA ARG A 145 -7.93 8.13 10.21
C ARG A 145 -6.48 7.66 10.15
N GLY A 146 -6.05 7.07 9.03
CA GLY A 146 -4.73 6.46 8.90
C GLY A 146 -3.61 7.44 8.57
N PHE A 147 -3.93 8.56 7.89
CA PHE A 147 -2.90 9.37 7.25
C PHE A 147 -2.90 10.86 7.65
N ALA A 148 -3.88 11.35 8.42
CA ALA A 148 -3.91 12.79 8.76
C ALA A 148 -2.69 13.25 9.56
N LYS A 149 -2.03 12.36 10.32
CA LYS A 149 -0.81 12.69 11.08
C LYS A 149 0.46 12.63 10.22
N THR A 150 0.54 11.68 9.29
CA THR A 150 1.74 11.42 8.48
C THR A 150 1.73 12.16 7.14
N GLN A 151 0.54 12.38 6.56
CA GLN A 151 0.33 13.04 5.28
C GLN A 151 -0.77 14.11 5.37
N PRO A 152 -0.63 15.12 6.27
CA PRO A 152 -1.70 16.09 6.54
C PRO A 152 -2.11 16.90 5.30
N GLU A 153 -1.17 17.27 4.46
CA GLU A 153 -1.46 18.05 3.25
C GLU A 153 -2.25 17.24 2.21
N ARG A 154 -1.95 15.95 2.06
CA ARG A 154 -2.72 15.05 1.18
C ARG A 154 -4.18 14.98 1.62
N VAL A 155 -4.42 14.75 2.91
CA VAL A 155 -5.78 14.68 3.47
C VAL A 155 -6.50 16.02 3.33
N LYS A 156 -5.81 17.14 3.55
CA LYS A 156 -6.35 18.50 3.41
C LYS A 156 -6.72 18.82 1.96
N GLN A 157 -5.87 18.48 1.00
CA GLN A 157 -6.14 18.67 -0.42
C GLN A 157 -7.36 17.85 -0.86
N LEU A 158 -7.44 16.58 -0.47
CA LEU A 158 -8.60 15.75 -0.75
C LEU A 158 -9.87 16.32 -0.12
N ALA A 159 -9.83 16.73 1.16
CA ALA A 159 -10.98 17.34 1.81
C ALA A 159 -11.46 18.58 1.06
N ASN A 160 -10.55 19.48 0.63
CA ASN A 160 -10.89 20.64 -0.18
C ASN A 160 -11.57 20.27 -1.51
N HIS A 161 -11.14 19.21 -2.16
CA HIS A 161 -11.81 18.68 -3.34
C HIS A 161 -13.24 18.20 -3.02
N LEU A 162 -13.41 17.47 -1.92
CA LEU A 162 -14.69 16.89 -1.49
C LEU A 162 -15.70 17.91 -0.98
N LEU A 163 -15.29 19.14 -0.65
CA LEU A 163 -16.24 20.24 -0.35
C LEU A 163 -17.19 20.55 -1.53
N LYS A 164 -16.82 20.13 -2.75
CA LYS A 164 -17.63 20.31 -3.97
C LYS A 164 -18.34 19.04 -4.40
N HIS A 165 -18.32 17.97 -3.59
CA HIS A 165 -18.94 16.69 -3.96
C HIS A 165 -20.46 16.82 -4.03
N ASN A 166 -21.12 16.14 -4.99
CA ASN A 166 -22.57 16.22 -5.20
C ASN A 166 -23.37 15.75 -3.97
N ASN A 167 -22.85 14.78 -3.22
CA ASN A 167 -23.54 14.25 -2.05
C ASN A 167 -23.24 15.08 -0.81
N ALA A 168 -24.28 15.51 -0.12
CA ALA A 168 -24.23 16.32 1.08
C ALA A 168 -23.44 15.67 2.24
N GLN A 169 -23.56 14.36 2.46
CA GLN A 169 -22.83 13.67 3.54
C GLN A 169 -21.32 13.68 3.32
N VAL A 170 -20.87 13.57 2.06
CA VAL A 170 -19.45 13.68 1.72
C VAL A 170 -18.95 15.10 1.98
N ARG A 171 -19.72 16.14 1.58
CA ARG A 171 -19.36 17.54 1.85
C ARG A 171 -19.28 17.83 3.35
N ILE A 172 -20.24 17.31 4.14
CA ILE A 172 -20.24 17.47 5.60
C ILE A 172 -18.99 16.84 6.23
N SER A 173 -18.65 15.62 5.82
CA SER A 173 -17.46 14.93 6.34
C SER A 173 -16.18 15.71 6.03
N ALA A 174 -16.02 16.18 4.79
CA ALA A 174 -14.90 17.02 4.39
C ALA A 174 -14.87 18.37 5.15
N ALA A 175 -16.01 19.03 5.27
CA ALA A 175 -16.11 20.32 5.95
C ALA A 175 -15.75 20.24 7.44
N ARG A 176 -16.17 19.17 8.13
CA ARG A 176 -15.79 18.94 9.54
C ARG A 176 -14.28 18.79 9.72
N PHE A 177 -13.62 18.10 8.78
CA PHE A 177 -12.17 18.02 8.80
C PHE A 177 -11.52 19.39 8.52
N ILE A 178 -11.97 20.10 7.47
CA ILE A 178 -11.44 21.43 7.14
C ILE A 178 -11.64 22.40 8.30
N ARG A 179 -12.76 22.32 9.02
CA ARG A 179 -12.99 23.14 10.23
C ARG A 179 -11.87 22.96 11.27
N SER A 180 -11.38 21.75 11.44
CA SER A 180 -10.35 21.45 12.45
C SER A 180 -8.93 21.87 12.04
N VAL A 181 -8.66 22.01 10.72
CA VAL A 181 -7.30 22.24 10.20
C VAL A 181 -7.14 23.54 9.43
N ASP A 182 -8.23 24.18 8.97
CA ASP A 182 -8.23 25.39 8.16
C ASP A 182 -9.52 26.20 8.35
N ALA A 183 -9.60 26.90 9.47
CA ALA A 183 -10.79 27.71 9.82
C ALA A 183 -11.15 28.79 8.77
N PRO A 184 -10.20 29.52 8.16
CA PRO A 184 -10.51 30.46 7.09
C PRO A 184 -11.17 29.77 5.88
N ARG A 185 -10.68 28.63 5.47
CA ARG A 185 -11.25 27.84 4.35
C ARG A 185 -12.64 27.31 4.69
N PHE A 186 -12.84 26.86 5.92
CA PHE A 186 -14.16 26.43 6.39
C PHE A 186 -15.19 27.57 6.34
N ASN A 187 -14.82 28.77 6.78
CA ASN A 187 -15.70 29.94 6.74
C ASN A 187 -16.09 30.34 5.30
N LEU A 188 -15.15 30.22 4.34
CA LEU A 188 -15.45 30.42 2.91
C LEU A 188 -16.44 29.36 2.40
N PHE A 189 -16.27 28.11 2.79
CA PHE A 189 -17.21 27.04 2.45
C PHE A 189 -18.61 27.35 2.99
N LEU A 190 -18.76 27.72 4.26
CA LEU A 190 -20.06 28.02 4.85
C LEU A 190 -20.80 29.16 4.12
N LYS A 191 -20.06 30.18 3.63
CA LYS A 191 -20.65 31.29 2.86
C LYS A 191 -21.11 30.85 1.46
N SER A 192 -20.45 29.89 0.85
CA SER A 192 -20.73 29.43 -0.51
C SER A 192 -21.70 28.22 -0.58
N GLU A 193 -21.86 27.46 0.51
CA GLU A 193 -22.71 26.26 0.53
C GLU A 193 -24.20 26.68 0.51
N GLN A 194 -24.94 26.15 -0.47
CA GLN A 194 -26.36 26.48 -0.66
C GLN A 194 -27.28 25.67 0.26
N ASP A 195 -26.90 24.45 0.61
CA ASP A 195 -27.69 23.56 1.43
C ASP A 195 -27.60 23.96 2.92
N ALA A 196 -28.72 24.44 3.47
CA ALA A 196 -28.82 24.89 4.87
C ALA A 196 -28.53 23.73 5.85
N TRP A 197 -28.92 22.49 5.51
CA TRP A 197 -28.63 21.32 6.34
C TRP A 197 -27.13 21.00 6.36
N VAL A 198 -26.46 21.08 5.20
CA VAL A 198 -25.00 20.90 5.13
C VAL A 198 -24.29 21.96 5.98
N ARG A 199 -24.69 23.24 5.86
CA ARG A 199 -24.11 24.32 6.70
C ARG A 199 -24.24 24.00 8.18
N LYS A 200 -25.46 23.68 8.65
CA LYS A 200 -25.75 23.37 10.06
C LYS A 200 -25.01 22.09 10.53
N ALA A 201 -25.02 21.04 9.74
CA ALA A 201 -24.40 19.77 10.10
C ALA A 201 -22.86 19.83 10.12
N SER A 202 -22.24 20.69 9.30
CA SER A 202 -20.79 20.89 9.28
C SER A 202 -20.24 21.64 10.51
N GLN A 203 -21.10 22.36 11.22
CA GLN A 203 -20.74 23.14 12.42
C GLN A 203 -20.79 22.32 13.73
N LYS A 204 -21.38 21.12 13.70
CA LYS A 204 -21.40 20.17 14.81
C LYS A 204 -20.12 19.33 14.83
#